data_55c064dd8f5d83b8f9ea5e1b906874a1
#
_entry.id   55c064dd8f5d83b8f9ea5e1b906874a1
#
_cell.length_a   1.000
_cell.length_b   1.000
_cell.length_c   1.000
_cell.angle_alpha   90.00
_cell.angle_beta   90.00
_cell.angle_gamma   90.00
#
_symmetry.space_group_name_H-M   'P 1'
#
loop_
_entity.id
_entity.type
_entity.pdbx_description
1 polymer ?
#
loop_
_entity_poly.entity_id
_entity_poly.type
_entity_poly.pdbx_seq_one_letter_code
_entity_poly.pdbx_strand_id
1 'polypeptide(L)'
;LKIVLNKTLGIKEALDDYHKYTDELTEYTITLRDRADKSKLDYFAKLRDFPIEIIEKSDIFYIGDATEMLLPKYLGKVEDFGVISPTNKKPIFHNRFVIPIKNTEGKILNLVGYNKDADERYVYGTAKYYRRRETMYGLENLHLAYELGYAILTEGITDTIRVRSLGFPNTFANCGTHKSDFIMKQLNRCSNGVIKIPDRDSAGQRAAKGWKCNRSITLNTFIQFKDIDALCKESEENREWAKEYLDICVDWIMSSEHRGYSSQSQVVTMQ
;
A
#
# COMPACT_ATOMS: atom_id res chain seq x y z
N LEU A 1 4.62 -36.28 22.28
CA LEU A 1 5.40 -35.13 22.80
C LEU A 1 6.54 -34.75 21.84
N LYS A 2 7.38 -35.71 21.40
CA LYS A 2 8.53 -35.47 20.50
C LYS A 2 8.13 -34.87 19.14
N ILE A 3 7.01 -35.27 18.55
CA ILE A 3 6.48 -34.72 17.28
C ILE A 3 5.99 -33.28 17.45
N VAL A 4 5.34 -33.00 18.58
CA VAL A 4 4.85 -31.60 18.88
C VAL A 4 6.03 -30.71 19.12
N LEU A 5 7.03 -31.09 19.89
CA LEU A 5 8.25 -30.35 20.14
C LEU A 5 9.04 -30.04 18.85
N ASN A 6 9.23 -31.04 17.97
CA ASN A 6 9.92 -30.84 16.70
C ASN A 6 9.15 -29.87 15.77
N LYS A 7 7.81 -29.94 15.76
CA LYS A 7 6.97 -29.01 15.00
C LYS A 7 7.06 -27.59 15.56
N THR A 8 7.09 -27.43 16.88
CA THR A 8 7.24 -26.14 17.58
C THR A 8 8.62 -25.54 17.34
N LEU A 9 9.69 -26.35 17.37
CA LEU A 9 11.05 -25.91 17.06
C LEU A 9 11.17 -25.44 15.61
N GLY A 10 10.62 -26.18 14.65
CA GLY A 10 10.63 -25.78 13.22
C GLY A 10 9.84 -24.48 12.96
N ILE A 11 8.75 -24.24 13.69
CA ILE A 11 8.02 -22.96 13.61
C ILE A 11 8.87 -21.82 14.17
N LYS A 12 9.54 -22.03 15.30
CA LYS A 12 10.42 -21.01 15.89
C LYS A 12 11.57 -20.64 14.97
N GLU A 13 12.26 -21.62 14.41
CA GLU A 13 13.34 -21.40 13.44
C GLU A 13 12.86 -20.63 12.21
N ALA A 14 11.69 -20.95 11.68
CA ALA A 14 11.10 -20.25 10.54
C ALA A 14 10.73 -18.79 10.88
N LEU A 15 10.28 -18.52 12.10
CA LEU A 15 10.00 -17.17 12.58
C LEU A 15 11.30 -16.37 12.78
N ASP A 16 12.33 -16.96 13.36
CA ASP A 16 13.63 -16.34 13.55
C ASP A 16 14.25 -15.97 12.19
N ASP A 17 14.18 -16.88 11.20
CA ASP A 17 14.63 -16.63 9.83
C ASP A 17 13.84 -15.49 9.16
N TYR A 18 12.52 -15.44 9.35
CA TYR A 18 11.68 -14.37 8.84
C TYR A 18 12.04 -13.02 9.46
N HIS A 19 12.18 -12.94 10.77
CA HIS A 19 12.56 -11.69 11.45
C HIS A 19 13.94 -11.20 11.02
N LYS A 20 14.92 -12.09 11.01
CA LYS A 20 16.27 -11.78 10.53
C LYS A 20 16.24 -11.26 9.09
N TYR A 21 15.51 -11.91 8.21
CA TYR A 21 15.38 -11.50 6.81
C TYR A 21 14.74 -10.11 6.68
N THR A 22 13.65 -9.84 7.40
CA THR A 22 12.95 -8.55 7.33
C THR A 22 13.78 -7.41 7.93
N ASP A 23 14.57 -7.68 8.98
CA ASP A 23 15.52 -6.73 9.54
C ASP A 23 16.62 -6.37 8.53
N GLU A 24 17.21 -7.38 7.87
CA GLU A 24 18.24 -7.18 6.87
C GLU A 24 17.72 -6.46 5.62
N LEU A 25 16.53 -6.80 5.12
CA LEU A 25 15.91 -6.10 4.00
C LEU A 25 15.56 -4.65 4.37
N THR A 26 15.16 -4.41 5.61
CA THR A 26 14.89 -3.06 6.12
C THR A 26 16.18 -2.24 6.17
N GLU A 27 17.28 -2.77 6.75
CA GLU A 27 18.58 -2.11 6.79
C GLU A 27 19.13 -1.82 5.38
N TYR A 28 19.03 -2.80 4.47
CA TYR A 28 19.38 -2.66 3.07
C TYR A 28 18.62 -1.49 2.41
N THR A 29 17.31 -1.43 2.59
CA THR A 29 16.47 -0.39 1.98
C THR A 29 16.75 0.99 2.56
N ILE A 30 16.96 1.10 3.88
CA ILE A 30 17.39 2.35 4.53
C ILE A 30 18.71 2.83 3.92
N THR A 31 19.69 1.91 3.76
CA THR A 31 20.98 2.24 3.17
C THR A 31 20.85 2.76 1.73
N LEU A 32 19.95 2.20 0.92
CA LEU A 32 19.67 2.68 -0.43
C LEU A 32 19.03 4.06 -0.40
N ARG A 33 18.01 4.24 0.43
CA ARG A 33 17.29 5.53 0.57
C ARG A 33 18.24 6.65 0.99
N ASP A 34 19.12 6.39 1.94
CA ASP A 34 20.04 7.41 2.47
C ASP A 34 21.11 7.83 1.44
N ARG A 35 21.39 6.98 0.45
CA ARG A 35 22.29 7.27 -0.68
C ARG A 35 21.57 7.89 -1.88
N ALA A 36 20.23 7.79 -1.94
CA ALA A 36 19.45 8.24 -3.08
C ALA A 36 19.50 9.77 -3.27
N ASP A 37 19.36 10.19 -4.52
CA ASP A 37 19.27 11.62 -4.86
C ASP A 37 17.94 12.21 -4.35
N LYS A 38 18.04 12.99 -3.27
CA LYS A 38 16.89 13.65 -2.63
C LYS A 38 16.22 14.68 -3.54
N SER A 39 16.94 15.27 -4.50
CA SER A 39 16.33 16.23 -5.44
C SER A 39 15.24 15.61 -6.30
N LYS A 40 15.29 14.27 -6.48
CA LYS A 40 14.26 13.51 -7.19
C LYS A 40 12.95 13.39 -6.42
N LEU A 41 12.98 13.51 -5.09
CA LEU A 41 11.75 13.49 -4.28
C LEU A 41 10.92 14.76 -4.52
N ASP A 42 11.54 15.94 -4.62
CA ASP A 42 10.86 17.17 -5.00
C ASP A 42 10.23 17.08 -6.40
N TYR A 43 10.98 16.46 -7.34
CA TYR A 43 10.42 16.18 -8.67
C TYR A 43 9.20 15.24 -8.59
N PHE A 44 9.27 14.17 -7.80
CA PHE A 44 8.15 13.24 -7.63
C PHE A 44 6.95 13.89 -6.94
N ALA A 45 7.19 14.69 -5.92
CA ALA A 45 6.18 15.47 -5.22
C ALA A 45 5.43 16.40 -6.20
N LYS A 46 6.17 17.18 -7.01
CA LYS A 46 5.60 18.04 -8.05
C LYS A 46 4.87 17.27 -9.14
N LEU A 47 5.47 16.17 -9.62
CA LEU A 47 4.88 15.29 -10.65
C LEU A 47 3.53 14.73 -10.24
N ARG A 48 3.40 14.36 -8.97
CA ARG A 48 2.19 13.75 -8.39
C ARG A 48 1.32 14.76 -7.67
N ASP A 49 1.81 15.99 -7.50
CA ASP A 49 1.15 17.04 -6.72
C ASP A 49 0.87 16.58 -5.28
N PHE A 50 1.90 15.97 -4.66
CA PHE A 50 1.87 15.55 -3.25
C PHE A 50 2.65 16.53 -2.38
N PRO A 51 2.22 16.77 -1.13
CA PRO A 51 3.07 17.41 -0.13
C PRO A 51 4.35 16.59 0.07
N ILE A 52 5.52 17.28 0.15
CA ILE A 52 6.81 16.58 0.30
C ILE A 52 6.85 15.71 1.56
N GLU A 53 6.20 16.15 2.63
CA GLU A 53 6.15 15.47 3.92
C GLU A 53 5.47 14.10 3.81
N ILE A 54 4.50 13.93 2.91
CA ILE A 54 3.84 12.63 2.71
C ILE A 54 4.74 11.66 1.95
N ILE A 55 5.58 12.19 1.05
CA ILE A 55 6.57 11.40 0.31
C ILE A 55 7.66 10.89 1.26
N GLU A 56 8.17 11.77 2.12
CA GLU A 56 9.16 11.42 3.14
C GLU A 56 8.62 10.38 4.14
N LYS A 57 7.40 10.58 4.64
CA LYS A 57 6.71 9.62 5.53
C LYS A 57 6.45 8.26 4.87
N SER A 58 6.38 8.22 3.54
CA SER A 58 6.19 6.98 2.77
C SER A 58 7.51 6.25 2.49
N ASP A 59 8.65 6.79 2.93
CA ASP A 59 10.02 6.26 2.68
C ASP A 59 10.33 6.04 1.19
N ILE A 60 9.74 6.85 0.31
CA ILE A 60 9.97 6.77 -1.13
C ILE A 60 11.36 7.31 -1.44
N PHE A 61 12.08 6.64 -2.35
CA PHE A 61 13.38 7.08 -2.83
C PHE A 61 13.54 6.78 -4.32
N TYR A 62 14.54 7.37 -4.97
CA TYR A 62 14.78 7.21 -6.40
C TYR A 62 16.04 6.38 -6.65
N ILE A 63 15.94 5.44 -7.58
CA ILE A 63 17.07 4.69 -8.15
C ILE A 63 17.21 5.08 -9.62
N GLY A 64 18.32 5.73 -9.95
CA GLY A 64 18.67 6.12 -11.33
C GLY A 64 19.26 4.96 -12.09
N ASP A 65 20.41 4.48 -11.64
CA ASP A 65 21.02 3.27 -12.16
C ASP A 65 20.71 2.07 -11.24
N ALA A 66 20.11 1.04 -11.81
CA ALA A 66 19.74 -0.15 -11.05
C ALA A 66 20.95 -0.86 -10.40
N THR A 67 22.19 -0.62 -10.89
CA THR A 67 23.42 -1.14 -10.27
C THR A 67 23.67 -0.56 -8.88
N GLU A 68 23.09 0.61 -8.55
CA GLU A 68 23.13 1.19 -7.20
C GLU A 68 22.54 0.25 -6.14
N MET A 69 21.67 -0.68 -6.55
CA MET A 69 21.10 -1.70 -5.69
C MET A 69 22.07 -2.83 -5.34
N LEU A 70 23.20 -2.94 -6.03
CA LEU A 70 24.20 -3.98 -5.80
C LEU A 70 25.18 -3.56 -4.69
N LEU A 71 24.64 -3.31 -3.49
CA LEU A 71 25.48 -2.95 -2.35
C LEU A 71 26.41 -4.11 -1.96
N PRO A 72 27.75 -3.89 -1.85
CA PRO A 72 28.75 -4.95 -1.60
C PRO A 72 28.40 -5.84 -0.40
N LYS A 73 27.90 -5.25 0.69
CA LYS A 73 27.50 -5.96 1.91
C LYS A 73 26.41 -7.00 1.67
N TYR A 74 25.57 -6.79 0.65
CA TYR A 74 24.34 -7.57 0.42
C TYR A 74 24.32 -8.35 -0.89
N LEU A 75 25.44 -8.41 -1.64
CA LEU A 75 25.50 -9.08 -2.96
C LEU A 75 24.97 -10.52 -2.93
N GLY A 76 25.22 -11.28 -1.86
CA GLY A 76 24.70 -12.64 -1.69
C GLY A 76 23.22 -12.73 -1.34
N LYS A 77 22.52 -11.58 -1.15
CA LYS A 77 21.11 -11.53 -0.69
C LYS A 77 20.20 -10.78 -1.64
N VAL A 78 20.71 -10.11 -2.67
CA VAL A 78 19.93 -9.28 -3.58
C VAL A 78 18.84 -10.05 -4.33
N GLU A 79 19.06 -11.35 -4.60
CA GLU A 79 18.02 -12.22 -5.18
C GLU A 79 16.91 -12.51 -4.16
N ASP A 80 17.26 -12.84 -2.93
CA ASP A 80 16.29 -13.07 -1.84
C ASP A 80 15.50 -11.79 -1.54
N PHE A 81 16.15 -10.62 -1.63
CA PHE A 81 15.50 -9.31 -1.48
C PHE A 81 14.57 -8.96 -2.65
N GLY A 82 14.64 -9.73 -3.74
CA GLY A 82 13.77 -9.58 -4.89
C GLY A 82 14.05 -8.35 -5.73
N VAL A 83 15.28 -7.81 -5.67
CA VAL A 83 15.69 -6.64 -6.46
C VAL A 83 16.37 -7.03 -7.76
N ILE A 84 16.59 -8.32 -7.95
CA ILE A 84 17.14 -8.95 -9.16
C ILE A 84 16.05 -9.76 -9.83
N SER A 85 15.91 -9.61 -11.14
CA SER A 85 14.99 -10.44 -11.93
C SER A 85 15.38 -11.91 -11.85
N PRO A 86 14.48 -12.81 -11.50
CA PRO A 86 14.77 -14.24 -11.44
C PRO A 86 15.10 -14.82 -12.83
N THR A 87 14.63 -14.19 -13.90
CA THR A 87 14.76 -14.67 -15.28
C THR A 87 16.10 -14.29 -15.90
N ASN A 88 16.47 -13.01 -15.86
CA ASN A 88 17.65 -12.49 -16.57
C ASN A 88 18.79 -12.06 -15.64
N LYS A 89 18.60 -12.21 -14.32
CA LYS A 89 19.59 -11.89 -13.26
C LYS A 89 20.03 -10.42 -13.25
N LYS A 90 19.24 -9.52 -13.79
CA LYS A 90 19.50 -8.07 -13.81
C LYS A 90 18.72 -7.35 -12.73
N PRO A 91 19.24 -6.25 -12.16
CA PRO A 91 18.50 -5.37 -11.27
C PRO A 91 17.25 -4.79 -11.97
N ILE A 92 16.13 -4.68 -11.23
CA ILE A 92 14.82 -4.41 -11.84
C ILE A 92 14.32 -2.97 -11.66
N PHE A 93 14.91 -2.18 -10.77
CA PHE A 93 14.40 -0.84 -10.45
C PHE A 93 15.17 0.29 -11.13
N HIS A 94 15.56 0.10 -12.39
CA HIS A 94 16.23 1.15 -13.17
C HIS A 94 15.31 2.33 -13.45
N ASN A 95 15.78 3.56 -13.18
CA ASN A 95 15.06 4.82 -13.40
C ASN A 95 13.65 4.81 -12.78
N ARG A 96 13.56 4.45 -11.48
CA ARG A 96 12.28 4.31 -10.78
C ARG A 96 12.29 4.96 -9.40
N PHE A 97 11.14 5.49 -9.02
CA PHE A 97 10.84 5.74 -7.61
C PHE A 97 10.50 4.42 -6.93
N VAL A 98 11.20 4.12 -5.86
CA VAL A 98 11.03 2.88 -5.11
C VAL A 98 10.19 3.15 -3.89
N ILE A 99 9.12 2.37 -3.73
CA ILE A 99 8.13 2.47 -2.67
C ILE A 99 8.21 1.20 -1.84
N PRO A 100 8.59 1.29 -0.55
CA PRO A 100 8.64 0.13 0.33
C PRO A 100 7.23 -0.37 0.70
N ILE A 101 7.02 -1.68 0.69
CA ILE A 101 5.86 -2.34 1.31
C ILE A 101 6.30 -2.89 2.65
N LYS A 102 5.59 -2.51 3.71
CA LYS A 102 5.93 -2.82 5.10
C LYS A 102 4.93 -3.80 5.73
N ASN A 103 5.37 -4.52 6.76
CA ASN A 103 4.48 -5.29 7.63
C ASN A 103 3.91 -4.40 8.76
N THR A 104 3.13 -4.99 9.65
CA THR A 104 2.52 -4.30 10.81
C THR A 104 3.54 -3.78 11.83
N GLU A 105 4.78 -4.25 11.79
CA GLU A 105 5.89 -3.81 12.65
C GLU A 105 6.73 -2.70 11.98
N GLY A 106 6.35 -2.26 10.77
CA GLY A 106 7.09 -1.28 9.99
C GLY A 106 8.32 -1.85 9.27
N LYS A 107 8.56 -3.17 9.32
CA LYS A 107 9.67 -3.83 8.62
C LYS A 107 9.32 -4.02 7.15
N ILE A 108 10.31 -3.89 6.28
CA ILE A 108 10.12 -3.97 4.83
C ILE A 108 9.96 -5.42 4.39
N LEU A 109 8.90 -5.69 3.64
CA LEU A 109 8.57 -6.98 3.05
C LEU A 109 8.93 -7.07 1.57
N ASN A 110 8.83 -5.96 0.86
CA ASN A 110 9.10 -5.89 -0.57
C ASN A 110 9.30 -4.43 -1.01
N LEU A 111 9.78 -4.27 -2.22
CA LEU A 111 9.93 -2.99 -2.89
C LEU A 111 9.07 -2.96 -4.16
N VAL A 112 8.52 -1.79 -4.47
CA VAL A 112 7.76 -1.54 -5.70
C VAL A 112 8.39 -0.36 -6.42
N GLY A 113 8.82 -0.55 -7.66
CA GLY A 113 9.34 0.52 -8.50
C GLY A 113 8.23 1.16 -9.31
N TYR A 114 8.13 2.48 -9.28
CA TYR A 114 7.19 3.28 -10.06
C TYR A 114 7.93 4.16 -11.06
N ASN A 115 7.49 4.13 -12.32
CA ASN A 115 7.88 5.10 -13.34
C ASN A 115 6.67 5.33 -14.27
N LYS A 116 6.22 6.61 -14.37
CA LYS A 116 5.03 6.97 -15.17
C LYS A 116 5.22 6.77 -16.68
N ASP A 117 6.46 6.88 -17.14
CA ASP A 117 6.85 6.91 -18.55
C ASP A 117 7.29 5.52 -19.07
N ALA A 118 7.36 4.52 -18.18
CA ALA A 118 7.69 3.15 -18.55
C ALA A 118 6.45 2.38 -19.03
N ASP A 119 6.64 1.44 -19.94
CA ASP A 119 5.57 0.52 -20.43
C ASP A 119 4.89 -0.19 -19.25
N GLU A 120 5.69 -0.68 -18.31
CA GLU A 120 5.22 -1.21 -17.04
C GLU A 120 5.43 -0.17 -15.93
N ARG A 121 4.37 0.57 -15.60
CA ARG A 121 4.44 1.66 -14.60
C ARG A 121 4.88 1.17 -13.23
N TYR A 122 4.42 0.00 -12.81
CA TYR A 122 4.73 -0.59 -11.51
C TYR A 122 5.45 -1.93 -11.69
N VAL A 123 6.66 -2.03 -11.17
CA VAL A 123 7.42 -3.27 -11.09
C VAL A 123 7.51 -3.70 -9.64
N TYR A 124 7.08 -4.91 -9.35
CA TYR A 124 7.14 -5.46 -8.00
C TYR A 124 8.39 -6.32 -7.83
N GLY A 125 9.11 -6.10 -6.74
CA GLY A 125 10.15 -7.00 -6.29
C GLY A 125 9.59 -8.42 -6.03
N THR A 126 10.48 -9.40 -6.07
CA THR A 126 10.13 -10.81 -5.84
C THR A 126 10.74 -11.32 -4.52
N ALA A 127 10.67 -10.50 -3.47
CA ALA A 127 11.25 -10.77 -2.17
C ALA A 127 10.76 -12.11 -1.58
N LYS A 128 11.69 -12.86 -0.97
CA LYS A 128 11.52 -14.26 -0.55
C LYS A 128 10.28 -14.52 0.28
N TYR A 129 9.97 -13.65 1.24
CA TYR A 129 8.82 -13.81 2.12
C TYR A 129 7.60 -12.97 1.72
N TYR A 130 7.69 -12.24 0.60
CA TYR A 130 6.57 -11.45 0.12
C TYR A 130 5.48 -12.34 -0.49
N ARG A 131 4.26 -12.16 -0.02
CA ARG A 131 3.07 -12.83 -0.54
C ARG A 131 2.05 -11.77 -0.91
N ARG A 132 1.99 -11.40 -2.20
CA ARG A 132 1.14 -10.31 -2.71
C ARG A 132 -0.33 -10.46 -2.30
N ARG A 133 -0.81 -11.70 -2.18
CA ARG A 133 -2.20 -12.00 -1.77
C ARG A 133 -2.44 -11.85 -0.26
N GLU A 134 -1.39 -11.78 0.52
CA GLU A 134 -1.44 -11.70 1.98
C GLU A 134 -0.91 -10.36 2.49
N THR A 135 -0.65 -9.42 1.57
CA THR A 135 -0.04 -8.13 1.89
C THR A 135 -0.82 -7.01 1.22
N MET A 136 -0.92 -5.88 1.89
CA MET A 136 -1.41 -4.61 1.34
C MET A 136 -0.39 -3.51 1.62
N TYR A 137 -0.38 -2.47 0.78
CA TYR A 137 0.38 -1.28 1.08
C TYR A 137 -0.30 -0.56 2.25
N GLY A 138 0.49 -0.15 3.23
CA GLY A 138 -0.01 0.57 4.39
C GLY A 138 -0.21 -0.27 5.65
N LEU A 139 0.16 -1.57 5.65
CA LEU A 139 0.00 -2.47 6.81
C LEU A 139 0.59 -1.92 8.10
N GLU A 140 1.63 -1.11 8.03
CA GLU A 140 2.24 -0.43 9.17
C GLU A 140 1.25 0.46 9.95
N ASN A 141 0.19 0.91 9.28
CA ASN A 141 -0.86 1.77 9.84
C ASN A 141 -2.11 0.99 10.27
N LEU A 142 -2.07 -0.34 10.28
CA LEU A 142 -3.25 -1.16 10.62
C LEU A 142 -3.73 -0.91 12.06
N HIS A 143 -2.82 -0.60 12.98
CA HIS A 143 -3.15 -0.22 14.36
C HIS A 143 -4.02 1.04 14.39
N LEU A 144 -3.74 2.06 13.55
CA LEU A 144 -4.55 3.28 13.46
C LEU A 144 -5.98 2.97 13.00
N ALA A 145 -6.14 2.04 12.04
CA ALA A 145 -7.47 1.64 11.61
C ALA A 145 -8.29 0.97 12.72
N TYR A 146 -7.64 0.20 13.58
CA TYR A 146 -8.31 -0.42 14.73
C TYR A 146 -8.65 0.60 15.82
N GLU A 147 -7.74 1.54 16.11
CA GLU A 147 -7.95 2.62 17.08
C GLU A 147 -9.07 3.57 16.63
N LEU A 148 -9.07 3.97 15.36
CA LEU A 148 -10.10 4.83 14.78
C LEU A 148 -11.41 4.08 14.50
N GLY A 149 -11.38 2.74 14.49
CA GLY A 149 -12.54 1.89 14.26
C GLY A 149 -12.94 1.76 12.81
N TYR A 150 -12.24 2.37 11.85
CA TYR A 150 -12.51 2.24 10.41
C TYR A 150 -11.22 2.21 9.60
N ALA A 151 -11.33 1.69 8.38
CA ALA A 151 -10.25 1.70 7.40
C ALA A 151 -10.73 2.30 6.08
N ILE A 152 -9.80 2.86 5.29
CA ILE A 152 -10.06 3.26 3.91
C ILE A 152 -9.26 2.34 3.00
N LEU A 153 -9.90 1.79 1.96
CA LEU A 153 -9.28 0.87 1.01
C LEU A 153 -9.36 1.43 -0.40
N THR A 154 -8.20 1.65 -1.01
CA THR A 154 -8.05 2.05 -2.41
C THR A 154 -7.51 0.91 -3.26
N GLU A 155 -7.47 1.06 -4.58
CA GLU A 155 -6.89 0.07 -5.48
C GLU A 155 -5.38 0.23 -5.59
N GLY A 156 -4.90 1.46 -5.79
CA GLY A 156 -3.50 1.79 -6.08
C GLY A 156 -2.74 2.40 -4.91
N ILE A 157 -1.41 2.26 -4.95
CA ILE A 157 -0.50 2.86 -3.94
C ILE A 157 -0.59 4.39 -4.00
N THR A 158 -0.63 4.97 -5.19
CA THR A 158 -0.72 6.44 -5.35
C THR A 158 -2.02 7.00 -4.82
N ASP A 159 -3.14 6.28 -4.97
CA ASP A 159 -4.42 6.68 -4.38
C ASP A 159 -4.37 6.65 -2.86
N THR A 160 -3.72 5.62 -2.29
CA THR A 160 -3.49 5.57 -0.83
C THR A 160 -2.68 6.77 -0.35
N ILE A 161 -1.58 7.11 -1.05
CA ILE A 161 -0.75 8.28 -0.68
C ILE A 161 -1.57 9.57 -0.80
N ARG A 162 -2.41 9.69 -1.84
CA ARG A 162 -3.32 10.82 -2.02
C ARG A 162 -4.29 10.94 -0.85
N VAL A 163 -4.98 9.88 -0.49
CA VAL A 163 -5.95 9.90 0.61
C VAL A 163 -5.27 10.20 1.95
N ARG A 164 -4.06 9.68 2.16
CA ARG A 164 -3.23 10.03 3.34
C ARG A 164 -2.86 11.51 3.36
N SER A 165 -2.60 12.13 2.20
CA SER A 165 -2.30 13.57 2.11
C SER A 165 -3.51 14.44 2.45
N LEU A 166 -4.74 13.90 2.34
CA LEU A 166 -5.97 14.55 2.76
C LEU A 166 -6.25 14.41 4.27
N GLY A 167 -5.38 13.71 5.03
CA GLY A 167 -5.50 13.58 6.49
C GLY A 167 -6.03 12.22 6.97
N PHE A 168 -6.10 11.18 6.12
CA PHE A 168 -6.61 9.86 6.48
C PHE A 168 -5.48 8.81 6.49
N PRO A 169 -4.68 8.72 7.57
CA PRO A 169 -3.50 7.85 7.62
C PRO A 169 -3.83 6.35 7.64
N ASN A 170 -5.05 5.98 8.05
CA ASN A 170 -5.58 4.61 8.10
C ASN A 170 -6.07 4.11 6.72
N THR A 171 -5.35 4.51 5.65
CA THR A 171 -5.66 4.15 4.26
C THR A 171 -4.67 3.10 3.75
N PHE A 172 -5.19 2.16 2.97
CA PHE A 172 -4.49 0.97 2.48
C PHE A 172 -4.72 0.77 0.99
N ALA A 173 -3.73 0.17 0.28
CA ALA A 173 -3.94 -0.30 -1.10
C ALA A 173 -3.89 -1.83 -1.19
N ASN A 174 -4.78 -2.38 -2.01
CA ASN A 174 -4.82 -3.83 -2.26
C ASN A 174 -3.65 -4.33 -3.13
N CYS A 175 -2.81 -3.45 -3.69
CA CYS A 175 -1.64 -3.77 -4.52
C CYS A 175 -1.92 -4.73 -5.68
N GLY A 176 -3.10 -4.68 -6.26
CA GLY A 176 -3.49 -5.46 -7.44
C GLY A 176 -4.92 -5.98 -7.38
N THR A 177 -5.36 -6.57 -8.50
CA THR A 177 -6.74 -7.04 -8.73
C THR A 177 -7.12 -8.32 -7.98
N HIS A 178 -6.22 -8.89 -7.20
CA HIS A 178 -6.48 -10.17 -6.51
C HIS A 178 -7.31 -9.95 -5.25
N LYS A 179 -8.40 -10.71 -5.15
CA LYS A 179 -9.18 -10.84 -3.91
C LYS A 179 -8.31 -11.51 -2.86
N SER A 180 -8.08 -10.82 -1.75
CA SER A 180 -7.37 -11.39 -0.62
C SER A 180 -8.31 -11.53 0.58
N ASP A 181 -8.68 -12.76 0.88
CA ASP A 181 -9.45 -13.06 2.09
C ASP A 181 -8.69 -12.68 3.36
N PHE A 182 -7.36 -12.72 3.32
CA PHE A 182 -6.52 -12.28 4.44
C PHE A 182 -6.69 -10.79 4.71
N ILE A 183 -6.54 -9.95 3.67
CA ILE A 183 -6.71 -8.49 3.77
C ILE A 183 -8.11 -8.16 4.29
N MET A 184 -9.15 -8.77 3.68
CA MET A 184 -10.53 -8.53 4.10
C MET A 184 -10.77 -8.95 5.56
N LYS A 185 -10.18 -10.04 6.03
CA LYS A 185 -10.25 -10.44 7.45
C LYS A 185 -9.62 -9.41 8.38
N GLN A 186 -8.49 -8.80 7.99
CA GLN A 186 -7.88 -7.74 8.81
C GLN A 186 -8.77 -6.50 8.85
N LEU A 187 -9.24 -6.02 7.70
CA LEU A 187 -10.07 -4.82 7.62
C LEU A 187 -11.44 -5.00 8.28
N ASN A 188 -12.01 -6.19 8.22
CA ASN A 188 -13.29 -6.53 8.91
C ASN A 188 -13.19 -6.54 10.44
N ARG A 189 -12.00 -6.39 11.03
CA ARG A 189 -11.81 -6.19 12.48
C ARG A 189 -12.01 -4.75 12.91
N CYS A 190 -12.06 -3.80 11.97
CA CYS A 190 -12.44 -2.43 12.29
C CYS A 190 -13.91 -2.40 12.76
N SER A 191 -14.14 -1.82 13.94
CA SER A 191 -15.44 -1.89 14.63
C SER A 191 -16.60 -1.24 13.86
N ASN A 192 -16.31 -0.21 13.07
CA ASN A 192 -17.29 0.56 12.31
C ASN A 192 -17.32 0.22 10.82
N GLY A 193 -16.22 -0.33 10.24
CA GLY A 193 -16.21 -0.84 8.89
C GLY A 193 -15.17 -0.25 7.95
N VAL A 194 -15.42 -0.29 6.64
CA VAL A 194 -14.46 0.05 5.59
C VAL A 194 -15.05 1.01 4.56
N ILE A 195 -14.35 2.11 4.28
CA ILE A 195 -14.64 3.00 3.16
C ILE A 195 -13.83 2.49 1.96
N LYS A 196 -14.50 2.12 0.87
CA LYS A 196 -13.88 1.60 -0.36
C LYS A 196 -13.85 2.69 -1.42
N ILE A 197 -12.70 2.92 -2.02
CA ILE A 197 -12.50 3.90 -3.11
C ILE A 197 -11.90 3.14 -4.30
N PRO A 198 -12.73 2.49 -5.12
CA PRO A 198 -12.26 1.79 -6.31
C PRO A 198 -11.99 2.76 -7.47
N ASP A 199 -11.14 2.34 -8.41
CA ASP A 199 -11.08 2.97 -9.72
C ASP A 199 -12.43 2.90 -10.42
N ARG A 200 -12.76 3.90 -11.22
CA ARG A 200 -14.05 3.94 -11.94
C ARG A 200 -14.09 3.03 -13.18
N ASP A 201 -12.96 2.54 -13.62
CA ASP A 201 -12.95 1.62 -14.75
C ASP A 201 -13.61 0.26 -14.42
N SER A 202 -13.87 -0.53 -15.46
CA SER A 202 -14.55 -1.82 -15.30
C SER A 202 -13.77 -2.82 -14.44
N ALA A 203 -12.43 -2.67 -14.36
CA ALA A 203 -11.58 -3.53 -13.54
C ALA A 203 -11.71 -3.16 -12.06
N GLY A 204 -11.62 -1.86 -11.71
CA GLY A 204 -11.79 -1.36 -10.34
C GLY A 204 -13.19 -1.66 -9.80
N GLN A 205 -14.23 -1.48 -10.61
CA GLN A 205 -15.61 -1.81 -10.21
C GLN A 205 -15.78 -3.33 -9.95
N ARG A 206 -15.12 -4.20 -10.73
CA ARG A 206 -15.11 -5.64 -10.45
C ARG A 206 -14.31 -5.98 -9.19
N ALA A 207 -13.17 -5.30 -8.97
CA ALA A 207 -12.37 -5.48 -7.76
C ALA A 207 -13.17 -5.11 -6.51
N ALA A 208 -13.85 -3.95 -6.51
CA ALA A 208 -14.67 -3.47 -5.40
C ALA A 208 -15.79 -4.44 -5.01
N LYS A 209 -16.44 -5.09 -5.98
CA LYS A 209 -17.42 -6.17 -5.72
C LYS A 209 -16.78 -7.37 -5.02
N GLY A 210 -15.49 -7.58 -5.20
CA GLY A 210 -14.72 -8.63 -4.54
C GLY A 210 -14.25 -8.29 -3.13
N TRP A 211 -14.28 -7.03 -2.74
CA TRP A 211 -13.89 -6.57 -1.40
C TRP A 211 -15.04 -6.82 -0.42
N LYS A 212 -15.10 -8.04 0.09
CA LYS A 212 -16.17 -8.49 1.01
C LYS A 212 -15.91 -7.95 2.41
N CYS A 213 -16.47 -6.78 2.69
CA CYS A 213 -16.46 -6.19 4.03
C CYS A 213 -17.80 -6.40 4.70
N ASN A 214 -17.77 -6.65 6.01
CA ASN A 214 -19.00 -6.86 6.81
C ASN A 214 -19.87 -5.60 6.83
N ARG A 215 -19.22 -4.44 6.89
CA ARG A 215 -19.85 -3.13 6.78
C ARG A 215 -18.97 -2.24 5.91
N SER A 216 -19.53 -1.59 4.91
CA SER A 216 -18.74 -0.73 4.04
C SER A 216 -19.57 0.32 3.31
N ILE A 217 -18.89 1.44 3.01
CA ILE A 217 -19.33 2.42 2.02
C ILE A 217 -18.43 2.26 0.80
N THR A 218 -18.97 2.39 -0.40
CA THR A 218 -18.20 2.55 -1.61
C THR A 218 -18.32 3.98 -2.09
N LEU A 219 -17.22 4.72 -2.09
CA LEU A 219 -17.12 6.08 -2.57
C LEU A 219 -16.60 6.06 -4.00
N ASN A 220 -17.42 6.45 -4.95
CA ASN A 220 -17.03 6.64 -6.35
C ASN A 220 -16.65 8.10 -6.59
N THR A 221 -15.54 8.33 -7.29
CA THR A 221 -15.15 9.65 -7.76
C THR A 221 -16.14 10.18 -8.80
N PHE A 222 -16.03 11.46 -9.17
CA PHE A 222 -16.79 12.03 -10.28
C PHE A 222 -16.58 11.24 -11.57
N ILE A 223 -17.59 11.25 -12.44
CA ILE A 223 -17.63 10.39 -13.64
C ILE A 223 -16.46 10.65 -14.61
N GLN A 224 -15.96 11.89 -14.64
CA GLN A 224 -14.84 12.32 -15.50
C GLN A 224 -13.47 11.87 -15.00
N PHE A 225 -13.34 11.40 -13.75
CA PHE A 225 -12.06 11.00 -13.17
C PHE A 225 -12.00 9.49 -12.98
N LYS A 226 -10.87 8.91 -13.35
CA LYS A 226 -10.64 7.47 -13.22
C LYS A 226 -10.55 7.03 -11.76
N ASP A 227 -9.80 7.78 -10.97
CA ASP A 227 -9.44 7.48 -9.59
C ASP A 227 -9.36 8.75 -8.75
N ILE A 228 -9.20 8.61 -7.43
CA ILE A 228 -9.14 9.75 -6.50
C ILE A 228 -7.88 10.60 -6.67
N ASP A 229 -6.76 10.01 -7.11
CA ASP A 229 -5.56 10.78 -7.37
C ASP A 229 -5.73 11.69 -8.59
N ALA A 230 -6.35 11.19 -9.66
CA ALA A 230 -6.69 12.00 -10.83
C ALA A 230 -7.64 13.15 -10.49
N LEU A 231 -8.67 12.89 -9.67
CA LEU A 231 -9.59 13.92 -9.17
C LEU A 231 -8.83 15.04 -8.43
N CYS A 232 -8.02 14.68 -7.44
CA CYS A 232 -7.33 15.65 -6.59
C CYS A 232 -6.23 16.44 -7.31
N LYS A 233 -5.68 15.91 -8.40
CA LYS A 233 -4.65 16.59 -9.20
C LYS A 233 -5.20 17.68 -10.08
N GLU A 234 -6.47 17.67 -10.40
CA GLU A 234 -7.09 18.63 -11.32
C GLU A 234 -7.14 20.04 -10.72
N SER A 235 -7.52 20.16 -9.44
CA SER A 235 -7.59 21.45 -8.76
C SER A 235 -7.57 21.31 -7.23
N GLU A 236 -7.27 22.43 -6.54
CA GLU A 236 -7.39 22.54 -5.08
C GLU A 236 -8.83 22.33 -4.62
N GLU A 237 -9.79 22.91 -5.34
CA GLU A 237 -11.22 22.74 -5.06
C GLU A 237 -11.63 21.26 -5.07
N ASN A 238 -11.13 20.48 -6.04
CA ASN A 238 -11.39 19.05 -6.10
C ASN A 238 -10.75 18.29 -4.92
N ARG A 239 -9.60 18.76 -4.39
CA ARG A 239 -9.01 18.19 -3.17
C ARG A 239 -9.87 18.47 -1.95
N GLU A 240 -10.35 19.70 -1.81
CA GLU A 240 -11.25 20.08 -0.72
C GLU A 240 -12.53 19.25 -0.77
N TRP A 241 -13.15 19.12 -1.93
CA TRP A 241 -14.33 18.26 -2.13
C TRP A 241 -14.04 16.80 -1.81
N ALA A 242 -12.93 16.24 -2.28
CA ALA A 242 -12.57 14.86 -1.99
C ALA A 242 -12.43 14.63 -0.48
N LYS A 243 -11.82 15.59 0.23
CA LYS A 243 -11.69 15.56 1.68
C LYS A 243 -13.05 15.62 2.36
N GLU A 244 -13.90 16.57 1.98
CA GLU A 244 -15.24 16.75 2.53
C GLU A 244 -16.11 15.49 2.36
N TYR A 245 -16.10 14.86 1.18
CA TYR A 245 -16.82 13.61 0.95
C TYR A 245 -16.27 12.45 1.77
N LEU A 246 -14.96 12.42 2.00
CA LEU A 246 -14.37 11.42 2.90
C LEU A 246 -14.80 11.66 4.34
N ASP A 247 -14.79 12.89 4.82
CA ASP A 247 -15.27 13.26 6.15
C ASP A 247 -16.75 12.84 6.33
N ILE A 248 -17.63 13.11 5.35
CA ILE A 248 -19.03 12.66 5.35
C ILE A 248 -19.12 11.13 5.43
N CYS A 249 -18.29 10.41 4.67
CA CYS A 249 -18.26 8.94 4.72
C CYS A 249 -17.81 8.42 6.09
N VAL A 250 -16.82 9.10 6.71
CA VAL A 250 -16.35 8.79 8.06
C VAL A 250 -17.47 9.01 9.09
N ASP A 251 -18.11 10.16 9.07
CA ASP A 251 -19.22 10.49 9.97
C ASP A 251 -20.35 9.46 9.84
N TRP A 252 -20.69 9.09 8.62
CA TRP A 252 -21.72 8.07 8.37
C TRP A 252 -21.32 6.71 8.93
N ILE A 253 -20.09 6.22 8.66
CA ILE A 253 -19.66 4.90 9.11
C ILE A 253 -19.46 4.84 10.63
N MET A 254 -19.18 5.98 11.26
CA MET A 254 -19.02 6.12 12.72
C MET A 254 -20.35 6.24 13.45
N SER A 255 -21.43 6.69 12.79
CA SER A 255 -22.72 6.93 13.45
C SER A 255 -23.33 5.64 13.99
N SER A 256 -23.93 5.73 15.18
CA SER A 256 -24.60 4.60 15.84
C SER A 256 -25.89 4.16 15.15
N GLU A 257 -26.56 5.08 14.45
CA GLU A 257 -27.83 4.84 13.75
C GLU A 257 -27.70 3.75 12.67
N HIS A 258 -26.52 3.61 12.09
CA HIS A 258 -26.25 2.63 11.04
C HIS A 258 -25.64 1.30 11.54
N ARG A 259 -25.44 1.14 12.85
CA ARG A 259 -24.85 -0.10 13.42
C ARG A 259 -25.77 -1.32 13.34
N GLY A 260 -27.09 -1.10 13.16
CA GLY A 260 -28.10 -2.17 13.01
C GLY A 260 -28.20 -2.79 11.61
N TYR A 261 -27.59 -2.18 10.60
CA TYR A 261 -27.63 -2.68 9.22
C TYR A 261 -26.42 -3.60 8.95
N SER A 262 -26.49 -4.82 9.47
CA SER A 262 -25.53 -5.87 9.10
C SER A 262 -25.71 -6.20 7.61
N SER A 263 -24.60 -6.11 6.84
CA SER A 263 -24.44 -6.59 5.46
C SER A 263 -24.88 -5.71 4.28
N GLN A 264 -25.17 -4.44 4.43
CA GLN A 264 -25.43 -3.58 3.26
C GLN A 264 -24.22 -2.69 2.91
N SER A 265 -23.63 -2.92 1.72
CA SER A 265 -22.71 -1.96 1.11
C SER A 265 -23.54 -0.82 0.52
N GLN A 266 -23.30 0.40 0.99
CA GLN A 266 -23.87 1.60 0.36
C GLN A 266 -22.89 2.15 -0.69
N VAL A 267 -23.43 2.77 -1.73
CA VAL A 267 -22.64 3.44 -2.77
C VAL A 267 -22.96 4.93 -2.70
N VAL A 268 -21.92 5.72 -2.48
CA VAL A 268 -21.97 7.18 -2.55
C VAL A 268 -21.17 7.62 -3.78
N THR A 269 -21.74 8.50 -4.57
CA THR A 269 -21.04 9.07 -5.74
C THR A 269 -20.91 10.58 -5.53
N MET A 270 -19.71 11.10 -5.71
CA MET A 270 -19.47 12.52 -5.77
C MET A 270 -20.20 13.11 -6.97
N GLN A 271 -21.04 14.10 -6.75
CA GLN A 271 -21.86 14.78 -7.75
C GLN A 271 -21.46 16.24 -7.88
#